data_b7a2a79d6d9baa1d2fe1f39f3d80b424
#
_entry.id   b7a2a79d6d9baa1d2fe1f39f3d80b424
#
_cell.length_a   1.000
_cell.length_b   1.000
_cell.length_c   1.000
_cell.angle_alpha   90.00
_cell.angle_beta   90.00
_cell.angle_gamma   90.00
#
_symmetry.space_group_name_H-M   'P 1'
#
loop_
_entity.id
_entity.type
_entity.pdbx_description
1 polymer ?
#
loop_
_entity_poly.entity_id
_entity_poly.type
_entity_poly.pdbx_seq_one_letter_code
_entity_poly.pdbx_strand_id
1 'polypeptide(L)'
;MPLTLYNTLTRQKSTFIPLEAHQVKIYCCGVTVYDYCHLGHARSYIAWDTVRRYLEWRGYTVRYVQNFTDIDDKILKRAREENSSMDAVSEKYIAAYLEDMDRLNIRRADEYPRATHTIDGIKRLIHELEAKGAAYASQGDVYYSVRSKSDYGKLSGRKLEDLEAGASGRVEIGRAHV
;
A
#
# COMPACT_ATOMS: atom_id res chain seq x y z
N MET A 1 3.50 -26.65 -16.35
CA MET A 1 2.83 -25.54 -17.05
C MET A 1 3.40 -24.23 -16.53
N PRO A 2 3.57 -23.20 -17.38
CA PRO A 2 3.98 -21.89 -16.92
C PRO A 2 2.87 -21.25 -16.06
N LEU A 3 3.27 -20.52 -15.00
CA LEU A 3 2.34 -19.72 -14.23
C LEU A 3 1.91 -18.50 -15.05
N THR A 4 0.62 -18.24 -15.13
CA THR A 4 0.08 -17.04 -15.77
C THR A 4 -0.65 -16.20 -14.74
N LEU A 5 -0.37 -14.90 -14.74
CA LEU A 5 -0.99 -13.92 -13.86
C LEU A 5 -1.66 -12.82 -14.68
N TYR A 6 -2.74 -12.26 -14.16
CA TYR A 6 -3.34 -11.07 -14.74
C TYR A 6 -2.47 -9.85 -14.42
N ASN A 7 -2.04 -9.17 -15.47
CA ASN A 7 -1.24 -7.96 -15.36
C ASN A 7 -2.15 -6.73 -15.56
N THR A 8 -2.33 -5.94 -14.51
CA THR A 8 -3.19 -4.76 -14.55
C THR A 8 -2.70 -3.71 -15.56
N LEU A 9 -1.38 -3.58 -15.74
CA LEU A 9 -0.82 -2.62 -16.68
C LEU A 9 -1.18 -2.94 -18.15
N THR A 10 -1.13 -4.23 -18.52
CA THR A 10 -1.47 -4.68 -19.88
C THR A 10 -2.92 -5.12 -20.03
N ARG A 11 -3.64 -5.30 -18.91
CA ARG A 11 -5.01 -5.82 -18.82
C ARG A 11 -5.18 -7.21 -19.44
N GLN A 12 -4.13 -8.00 -19.42
CA GLN A 12 -4.09 -9.34 -19.99
C GLN A 12 -3.45 -10.32 -19.02
N LYS A 13 -3.80 -11.61 -19.17
CA LYS A 13 -3.05 -12.69 -18.54
C LYS A 13 -1.74 -12.88 -19.31
N SER A 14 -0.62 -12.84 -18.61
CA SER A 14 0.70 -13.08 -19.17
C SER A 14 1.45 -14.12 -18.36
N THR A 15 2.38 -14.80 -19.02
CA THR A 15 3.30 -15.71 -18.34
C THR A 15 4.12 -14.94 -17.31
N PHE A 16 4.16 -15.45 -16.09
CA PHE A 16 4.98 -14.89 -15.03
C PHE A 16 6.46 -15.17 -15.32
N ILE A 17 7.24 -14.11 -15.38
CA ILE A 17 8.70 -14.16 -15.51
C ILE A 17 9.27 -13.32 -14.36
N PRO A 18 10.05 -13.93 -13.43
CA PRO A 18 10.67 -13.18 -12.35
C PRO A 18 11.77 -12.24 -12.88
N LEU A 19 11.99 -11.11 -12.21
CA LEU A 19 13.05 -10.16 -12.56
C LEU A 19 14.45 -10.72 -12.30
N GLU A 20 14.58 -11.59 -11.30
CA GLU A 20 15.79 -12.29 -10.93
C GLU A 20 15.53 -13.80 -11.01
N ALA A 21 16.45 -14.57 -11.57
CA ALA A 21 16.29 -16.01 -11.71
C ALA A 21 16.03 -16.67 -10.35
N HIS A 22 14.99 -17.50 -10.27
CA HIS A 22 14.57 -18.23 -9.07
C HIS A 22 14.18 -17.36 -7.84
N GLN A 23 14.10 -16.03 -7.97
CA GLN A 23 13.72 -15.14 -6.89
C GLN A 23 12.43 -14.39 -7.25
N VAL A 24 11.51 -14.32 -6.28
CA VAL A 24 10.27 -13.55 -6.41
C VAL A 24 10.14 -12.61 -5.21
N LYS A 25 9.95 -11.34 -5.49
CA LYS A 25 9.68 -10.31 -4.47
C LYS A 25 8.23 -9.88 -4.60
N ILE A 26 7.46 -10.05 -3.53
CA ILE A 26 6.04 -9.69 -3.48
C ILE A 26 5.88 -8.56 -2.45
N TYR A 27 5.24 -7.48 -2.86
CA TYR A 27 4.74 -6.47 -1.96
C TYR A 27 3.21 -6.50 -1.96
N CYS A 28 2.63 -6.70 -0.79
CA CYS A 28 1.19 -6.66 -0.59
C CYS A 28 0.82 -5.46 0.28
N CYS A 29 -0.17 -4.68 -0.14
CA CYS A 29 -0.70 -3.64 0.73
C CYS A 29 -1.29 -4.27 1.99
N GLY A 30 -0.89 -3.77 3.15
CA GLY A 30 -1.41 -4.18 4.43
C GLY A 30 -2.66 -3.43 4.84
N VAL A 31 -3.02 -3.55 6.09
CA VAL A 31 -4.20 -2.91 6.67
C VAL A 31 -3.86 -1.57 7.32
N THR A 32 -4.85 -0.67 7.39
CA THR A 32 -4.83 0.46 8.32
C THR A 32 -5.28 -0.05 9.68
N VAL A 33 -4.42 0.06 10.67
CA VAL A 33 -4.56 -0.62 11.97
C VAL A 33 -5.38 0.20 12.96
N TYR A 34 -6.66 0.41 12.64
CA TYR A 34 -7.61 1.16 13.47
C TYR A 34 -8.78 0.31 13.97
N ASP A 35 -8.96 -0.90 13.46
CA ASP A 35 -10.05 -1.81 13.80
C ASP A 35 -9.67 -3.27 13.49
N TYR A 36 -10.50 -4.21 13.94
CA TYR A 36 -10.37 -5.63 13.65
C TYR A 36 -10.48 -5.96 12.17
N CYS A 37 -9.90 -7.07 11.77
CA CYS A 37 -10.04 -7.59 10.42
C CYS A 37 -11.47 -8.09 10.15
N HIS A 38 -11.85 -8.06 8.89
CA HIS A 38 -13.09 -8.66 8.41
C HIS A 38 -12.81 -9.66 7.27
N LEU A 39 -13.81 -10.40 6.85
CA LEU A 39 -13.68 -11.45 5.81
C LEU A 39 -13.03 -10.96 4.51
N GLY A 40 -13.18 -9.69 4.15
CA GLY A 40 -12.52 -9.11 2.99
C GLY A 40 -10.99 -9.12 3.11
N HIS A 41 -10.46 -8.84 4.31
CA HIS A 41 -9.03 -8.94 4.60
C HIS A 41 -8.56 -10.39 4.53
N ALA A 42 -9.28 -11.29 5.20
CA ALA A 42 -8.99 -12.73 5.18
C ALA A 42 -8.92 -13.28 3.75
N ARG A 43 -9.92 -12.98 2.91
CA ARG A 43 -9.95 -13.39 1.50
C ARG A 43 -8.71 -12.93 0.73
N SER A 44 -8.31 -11.68 0.92
CA SER A 44 -7.14 -11.12 0.24
C SER A 44 -5.86 -11.83 0.65
N TYR A 45 -5.63 -11.98 1.95
CA TYR A 45 -4.37 -12.53 2.45
C TYR A 45 -4.26 -14.04 2.29
N ILE A 46 -5.36 -14.79 2.34
CA ILE A 46 -5.39 -16.21 1.95
C ILE A 46 -4.97 -16.37 0.49
N ALA A 47 -5.49 -15.52 -0.41
CA ALA A 47 -5.12 -15.59 -1.82
C ALA A 47 -3.62 -15.33 -2.04
N TRP A 48 -3.05 -14.33 -1.37
CA TRP A 48 -1.62 -14.02 -1.48
C TRP A 48 -0.74 -15.07 -0.81
N ASP A 49 -1.16 -15.65 0.32
CA ASP A 49 -0.44 -16.76 0.96
C ASP A 49 -0.45 -18.00 0.07
N THR A 50 -1.56 -18.27 -0.60
CA THR A 50 -1.65 -19.37 -1.59
C THR A 50 -0.69 -19.15 -2.76
N VAL A 51 -0.61 -17.92 -3.29
CA VAL A 51 0.35 -17.57 -4.36
C VAL A 51 1.79 -17.74 -3.87
N ARG A 52 2.11 -17.27 -2.66
CA ARG A 52 3.43 -17.43 -2.05
C ARG A 52 3.82 -18.91 -1.94
N ARG A 53 2.96 -19.73 -1.33
CA ARG A 53 3.19 -21.17 -1.15
C ARG A 53 3.34 -21.89 -2.50
N TYR A 54 2.54 -21.53 -3.48
CA TYR A 54 2.64 -22.11 -4.82
C TYR A 54 3.97 -21.77 -5.49
N LEU A 55 4.43 -20.53 -5.41
CA LEU A 55 5.73 -20.12 -5.97
C LEU A 55 6.88 -20.85 -5.30
N GLU A 56 6.87 -20.97 -3.98
CA GLU A 56 7.88 -21.73 -3.22
C GLU A 56 7.86 -23.22 -3.60
N TRP A 57 6.66 -23.81 -3.72
CA TRP A 57 6.51 -25.19 -4.20
C TRP A 57 7.07 -25.36 -5.63
N ARG A 58 7.01 -24.33 -6.46
CA ARG A 58 7.60 -24.30 -7.79
C ARG A 58 9.11 -24.08 -7.79
N GLY A 59 9.74 -24.00 -6.63
CA GLY A 59 11.20 -23.85 -6.47
C GLY A 59 11.71 -22.41 -6.51
N TYR A 60 10.83 -21.41 -6.35
CA TYR A 60 11.25 -20.02 -6.18
C TYR A 60 11.55 -19.71 -4.72
N THR A 61 12.57 -18.89 -4.48
CA THR A 61 12.74 -18.21 -3.20
C THR A 61 11.84 -16.96 -3.20
N VAL A 62 10.89 -16.90 -2.27
CA VAL A 62 9.92 -15.80 -2.20
C VAL A 62 10.23 -14.90 -1.02
N ARG A 63 10.45 -13.61 -1.26
CA ARG A 63 10.42 -12.56 -0.23
C ARG A 63 9.07 -11.86 -0.29
N TYR A 64 8.30 -11.97 0.80
CA TYR A 64 6.97 -11.39 0.93
C TYR A 64 6.99 -10.26 1.94
N VAL A 65 6.70 -9.04 1.49
CA VAL A 65 6.64 -7.82 2.31
C VAL A 65 5.21 -7.32 2.35
N GLN A 66 4.74 -6.97 3.55
CA GLN A 66 3.42 -6.39 3.76
C GLN A 66 3.52 -5.27 4.79
N ASN A 67 3.06 -4.07 4.44
CA ASN A 67 3.13 -2.93 5.37
C ASN A 67 1.99 -2.92 6.39
N PHE A 68 2.17 -2.12 7.45
CA PHE A 68 1.07 -1.59 8.24
C PHE A 68 0.97 -0.08 8.03
N THR A 69 -0.25 0.41 7.80
CA THR A 69 -0.54 1.84 7.85
C THR A 69 -0.93 2.17 9.28
N ASP A 70 0.05 2.60 10.06
CA ASP A 70 -0.05 2.87 11.50
C ASP A 70 -0.15 4.38 11.82
N ILE A 71 -0.33 5.20 10.79
CA ILE A 71 -0.68 6.62 10.88
C ILE A 71 -1.74 6.95 9.84
N ASP A 72 -2.94 7.34 10.28
CA ASP A 72 -4.10 7.69 9.43
C ASP A 72 -5.14 8.42 10.28
N ASP A 73 -6.01 9.22 9.65
CA ASP A 73 -7.09 9.92 10.34
C ASP A 73 -8.05 8.98 11.07
N LYS A 74 -8.23 7.77 10.55
CA LYS A 74 -9.07 6.74 11.19
C LYS A 74 -8.48 6.27 12.52
N ILE A 75 -7.15 6.15 12.59
CA ILE A 75 -6.45 5.80 13.84
C ILE A 75 -6.59 6.94 14.84
N LEU A 76 -6.42 8.19 14.40
CA LEU A 76 -6.60 9.36 15.26
C LEU A 76 -8.02 9.44 15.81
N LYS A 77 -9.03 9.19 14.96
CA LYS A 77 -10.44 9.15 15.38
C LYS A 77 -10.67 8.05 16.42
N ARG A 78 -10.19 6.85 16.16
CA ARG A 78 -10.32 5.70 17.08
C ARG A 78 -9.61 5.97 18.42
N ALA A 79 -8.42 6.56 18.40
CA ALA A 79 -7.70 6.91 19.60
C ALA A 79 -8.48 7.90 20.49
N ARG A 80 -9.16 8.88 19.87
CA ARG A 80 -10.05 9.81 20.61
C ARG A 80 -11.27 9.09 21.19
N GLU A 81 -11.89 8.20 20.44
CA GLU A 81 -13.06 7.41 20.89
C GLU A 81 -12.70 6.49 22.07
N GLU A 82 -11.50 5.88 22.04
CA GLU A 82 -11.02 4.98 23.08
C GLU A 82 -10.26 5.69 24.23
N ASN A 83 -10.16 7.04 24.19
CA ASN A 83 -9.32 7.82 25.13
C ASN A 83 -7.89 7.27 25.24
N SER A 84 -7.29 6.94 24.11
CA SER A 84 -5.99 6.30 23.98
C SER A 84 -5.06 7.08 23.05
N SER A 85 -3.79 6.65 22.94
CA SER A 85 -2.86 7.18 21.95
C SER A 85 -3.00 6.44 20.62
N MET A 86 -2.57 7.09 19.53
CA MET A 86 -2.52 6.45 18.20
C MET A 86 -1.61 5.21 18.22
N ASP A 87 -0.49 5.26 18.91
CA ASP A 87 0.43 4.14 19.02
C ASP A 87 -0.21 2.96 19.73
N ALA A 88 -0.89 3.18 20.86
CA ALA A 88 -1.58 2.12 21.59
C ALA A 88 -2.70 1.48 20.76
N VAL A 89 -3.46 2.27 20.01
CA VAL A 89 -4.48 1.78 19.07
C VAL A 89 -3.83 0.94 17.97
N SER A 90 -2.77 1.45 17.35
CA SER A 90 -2.07 0.75 16.27
C SER A 90 -1.50 -0.58 16.75
N GLU A 91 -0.80 -0.63 17.88
CA GLU A 91 -0.23 -1.85 18.44
C GLU A 91 -1.32 -2.88 18.79
N LYS A 92 -2.44 -2.44 19.39
CA LYS A 92 -3.59 -3.29 19.68
C LYS A 92 -4.12 -3.99 18.44
N TYR A 93 -4.34 -3.24 17.35
CA TYR A 93 -4.92 -3.81 16.13
C TYR A 93 -3.90 -4.53 15.25
N ILE A 94 -2.60 -4.21 15.35
CA ILE A 94 -1.53 -5.04 14.76
C ILE A 94 -1.50 -6.41 15.46
N ALA A 95 -1.55 -6.45 16.77
CA ALA A 95 -1.58 -7.71 17.51
C ALA A 95 -2.80 -8.57 17.14
N ALA A 96 -4.00 -7.96 17.10
CA ALA A 96 -5.22 -8.63 16.69
C ALA A 96 -5.15 -9.14 15.22
N TYR A 97 -4.61 -8.33 14.30
CA TYR A 97 -4.39 -8.75 12.92
C TYR A 97 -3.50 -10.00 12.86
N LEU A 98 -2.38 -9.97 13.56
CA LEU A 98 -1.43 -11.08 13.55
C LEU A 98 -2.03 -12.36 14.13
N GLU A 99 -2.84 -12.24 15.19
CA GLU A 99 -3.59 -13.38 15.78
C GLU A 99 -4.59 -13.96 14.78
N ASP A 100 -5.38 -13.12 14.11
CA ASP A 100 -6.34 -13.55 13.09
C ASP A 100 -5.65 -14.27 11.93
N MET A 101 -4.51 -13.75 11.45
CA MET A 101 -3.75 -14.38 10.35
C MET A 101 -3.16 -15.72 10.78
N ASP A 102 -2.67 -15.84 12.01
CA ASP A 102 -2.18 -17.12 12.55
C ASP A 102 -3.30 -18.16 12.65
N ARG A 103 -4.49 -17.78 13.12
CA ARG A 103 -5.69 -18.65 13.18
C ARG A 103 -6.15 -19.12 11.79
N LEU A 104 -5.94 -18.30 10.77
CA LEU A 104 -6.23 -18.66 9.39
C LEU A 104 -5.09 -19.46 8.70
N ASN A 105 -4.03 -19.81 9.45
CA ASN A 105 -2.83 -20.48 8.93
C ASN A 105 -2.17 -19.72 7.78
N ILE A 106 -2.28 -18.40 7.78
CA ILE A 106 -1.59 -17.51 6.86
C ILE A 106 -0.20 -17.25 7.42
N ARG A 107 0.83 -17.51 6.61
CA ARG A 107 2.21 -17.31 7.05
C ARG A 107 2.53 -15.82 7.22
N ARG A 108 3.28 -15.51 8.26
CA ARG A 108 3.80 -14.17 8.50
C ARG A 108 4.60 -13.66 7.31
N ALA A 109 4.51 -12.36 7.03
CA ALA A 109 5.39 -11.74 6.06
C ALA A 109 6.84 -11.77 6.55
N ASP A 110 7.79 -11.71 5.63
CA ASP A 110 9.21 -11.64 5.97
C ASP A 110 9.54 -10.27 6.58
N GLU A 111 8.73 -9.26 6.26
CA GLU A 111 8.88 -7.91 6.78
C GLU A 111 7.52 -7.18 6.81
N TYR A 112 7.29 -6.40 7.89
CA TYR A 112 6.14 -5.53 8.05
C TYR A 112 6.59 -4.07 8.22
N PRO A 113 6.92 -3.35 7.13
CA PRO A 113 7.25 -1.93 7.23
C PRO A 113 6.07 -1.14 7.80
N ARG A 114 6.39 -0.17 8.68
CA ARG A 114 5.41 0.74 9.28
C ARG A 114 5.61 2.14 8.72
N ALA A 115 4.51 2.86 8.48
CA ALA A 115 4.57 4.22 7.99
C ALA A 115 5.31 5.13 8.99
N THR A 116 5.02 4.99 10.30
CA THR A 116 5.67 5.78 11.37
C THR A 116 7.18 5.58 11.44
N HIS A 117 7.67 4.38 11.10
CA HIS A 117 9.12 4.09 11.11
C HIS A 117 9.85 4.52 9.83
N THR A 118 9.13 5.04 8.83
CA THR A 118 9.69 5.42 7.52
C THR A 118 9.53 6.91 7.21
N ILE A 119 9.10 7.74 8.17
CA ILE A 119 8.81 9.17 7.99
C ILE A 119 10.00 9.93 7.38
N ASP A 120 11.22 9.68 7.84
CA ASP A 120 12.40 10.36 7.30
C ASP A 120 12.68 9.97 5.83
N GLY A 121 12.41 8.70 5.48
CA GLY A 121 12.47 8.25 4.09
C GLY A 121 11.40 8.92 3.22
N ILE A 122 10.18 9.06 3.74
CA ILE A 122 9.07 9.75 3.07
C ILE A 122 9.42 11.22 2.84
N LYS A 123 9.89 11.93 3.86
CA LYS A 123 10.32 13.33 3.75
C LYS A 123 11.41 13.51 2.70
N ARG A 124 12.43 12.65 2.72
CA ARG A 124 13.52 12.68 1.73
C ARG A 124 13.01 12.52 0.31
N LEU A 125 12.10 11.54 0.08
CA LEU A 125 11.48 11.33 -1.23
C LEU A 125 10.68 12.56 -1.69
N ILE A 126 9.93 13.20 -0.78
CA ILE A 126 9.17 14.41 -1.07
C ILE A 126 10.12 15.54 -1.50
N HIS A 127 11.20 15.80 -0.74
CA HIS A 127 12.19 16.82 -1.10
C HIS A 127 12.89 16.54 -2.45
N GLU A 128 13.16 15.28 -2.76
CA GLU A 128 13.70 14.91 -4.08
C GLU A 128 12.71 15.19 -5.21
N LEU A 129 11.41 14.99 -4.99
CA LEU A 129 10.37 15.31 -5.97
C LEU A 129 10.21 16.82 -6.15
N GLU A 130 10.28 17.61 -5.08
CA GLU A 130 10.28 19.07 -5.14
C GLU A 130 11.52 19.59 -5.90
N ALA A 131 12.70 19.08 -5.59
CA ALA A 131 13.95 19.44 -6.28
C ALA A 131 13.92 19.13 -7.79
N LYS A 132 13.16 18.10 -8.20
CA LYS A 132 12.94 17.74 -9.61
C LYS A 132 11.79 18.50 -10.25
N GLY A 133 11.11 19.39 -9.55
CA GLY A 133 9.92 20.10 -10.06
C GLY A 133 8.69 19.23 -10.24
N ALA A 134 8.70 18.01 -9.70
CA ALA A 134 7.57 17.08 -9.79
C ALA A 134 6.58 17.23 -8.63
N ALA A 135 6.96 17.94 -7.57
CA ALA A 135 6.09 18.29 -6.45
C ALA A 135 6.26 19.78 -6.10
N TYR A 136 5.29 20.35 -5.41
CA TYR A 136 5.28 21.75 -4.98
C TYR A 136 4.57 21.93 -3.65
N ALA A 137 5.04 22.87 -2.85
CA ALA A 137 4.41 23.24 -1.59
C ALA A 137 3.27 24.26 -1.82
N SER A 138 2.15 24.08 -1.13
CA SER A 138 1.02 25.03 -1.11
C SER A 138 0.29 24.95 0.23
N GLN A 139 0.09 26.08 0.88
CA GLN A 139 -0.69 26.21 2.12
C GLN A 139 -0.27 25.26 3.27
N GLY A 140 1.00 24.89 3.35
CA GLY A 140 1.54 23.98 4.37
C GLY A 140 1.56 22.51 3.97
N ASP A 141 0.96 22.15 2.82
CA ASP A 141 0.98 20.82 2.25
C ASP A 141 1.94 20.74 1.05
N VAL A 142 2.31 19.53 0.65
CA VAL A 142 3.08 19.29 -0.56
C VAL A 142 2.27 18.41 -1.53
N TYR A 143 2.17 18.87 -2.76
CA TYR A 143 1.38 18.24 -3.82
C TYR A 143 2.28 17.73 -4.93
N TYR A 144 1.92 16.57 -5.49
CA TYR A 144 2.55 16.07 -6.71
C TYR A 144 1.93 16.73 -7.94
N SER A 145 2.76 17.25 -8.84
CA SER A 145 2.33 17.83 -10.12
C SER A 145 1.98 16.72 -11.12
N VAL A 146 0.75 16.22 -11.09
CA VAL A 146 0.31 15.08 -11.92
C VAL A 146 0.48 15.33 -13.42
N ARG A 147 0.39 16.58 -13.88
CA ARG A 147 0.56 16.96 -15.29
C ARG A 147 2.03 16.91 -15.74
N SER A 148 2.99 16.94 -14.82
CA SER A 148 4.41 16.80 -15.16
C SER A 148 4.78 15.38 -15.61
N LYS A 149 3.90 14.38 -15.32
CA LYS A 149 4.10 13.00 -15.71
C LYS A 149 3.18 12.61 -16.85
N SER A 150 3.73 12.50 -18.04
CA SER A 150 2.97 12.24 -19.29
C SER A 150 2.18 10.92 -19.31
N ASP A 151 2.60 9.92 -18.54
CA ASP A 151 1.94 8.62 -18.42
C ASP A 151 1.21 8.42 -17.07
N TYR A 152 0.86 9.53 -16.39
CA TYR A 152 0.07 9.45 -15.16
C TYR A 152 -1.29 8.80 -15.44
N GLY A 153 -1.70 7.88 -14.54
CA GLY A 153 -2.93 7.11 -14.74
C GLY A 153 -2.77 5.86 -15.61
N LYS A 154 -1.61 5.59 -16.22
CA LYS A 154 -1.35 4.43 -17.08
C LYS A 154 -1.73 3.09 -16.42
N LEU A 155 -1.39 2.88 -15.16
CA LEU A 155 -1.71 1.64 -14.45
C LEU A 155 -3.21 1.50 -14.18
N SER A 156 -3.85 2.56 -13.69
CA SER A 156 -5.29 2.56 -13.37
C SER A 156 -6.17 2.64 -14.62
N GLY A 157 -5.62 3.13 -15.74
CA GLY A 157 -6.35 3.43 -16.97
C GLY A 157 -7.27 4.64 -16.86
N ARG A 158 -7.07 5.48 -15.83
CA ARG A 158 -7.81 6.74 -15.65
C ARG A 158 -7.14 7.85 -16.44
N LYS A 159 -7.95 8.70 -17.05
CA LYS A 159 -7.49 9.92 -17.70
C LYS A 159 -7.45 11.05 -16.67
N LEU A 160 -6.53 11.98 -16.83
CA LEU A 160 -6.41 13.15 -15.95
C LEU A 160 -7.68 14.01 -15.94
N GLU A 161 -8.33 14.11 -17.10
CA GLU A 161 -9.56 14.89 -17.28
C GLU A 161 -10.74 14.32 -16.46
N ASP A 162 -10.70 13.00 -16.15
CA ASP A 162 -11.73 12.33 -15.39
C ASP A 162 -11.49 12.39 -13.85
N LEU A 163 -10.35 12.99 -13.45
CA LEU A 163 -9.99 13.12 -12.04
C LEU A 163 -10.52 14.45 -11.47
N GLU A 164 -11.47 14.37 -10.56
CA GLU A 164 -11.94 15.54 -9.82
C GLU A 164 -10.97 15.90 -8.70
N ALA A 165 -10.47 17.13 -8.73
CA ALA A 165 -9.61 17.65 -7.67
C ALA A 165 -10.38 17.71 -6.35
N GLY A 166 -9.79 17.20 -5.26
CA GLY A 166 -10.41 17.25 -3.94
C GLY A 166 -11.58 16.30 -3.72
N ALA A 167 -11.89 15.38 -4.65
CA ALA A 167 -13.01 14.43 -4.53
C ALA A 167 -12.98 13.55 -3.25
N SER A 168 -11.80 13.42 -2.62
CA SER A 168 -11.66 12.71 -1.35
C SER A 168 -12.19 13.49 -0.13
N GLY A 169 -12.48 14.78 -0.25
CA GLY A 169 -12.86 15.68 0.84
C GLY A 169 -11.77 15.89 1.91
N ARG A 170 -10.57 15.39 1.68
CA ARG A 170 -9.46 15.45 2.64
C ARG A 170 -8.58 16.68 2.48
N VAL A 171 -8.64 17.31 1.33
CA VAL A 171 -7.79 18.46 0.96
C VAL A 171 -8.63 19.47 0.18
N GLU A 172 -8.58 20.73 0.57
CA GLU A 172 -9.08 21.85 -0.24
C GLU A 172 -8.03 22.17 -1.33
N ILE A 173 -8.17 21.56 -2.48
CA ILE A 173 -7.32 21.87 -3.63
C ILE A 173 -7.94 23.06 -4.36
N GLY A 174 -7.26 24.20 -4.35
CA GLY A 174 -7.64 25.35 -5.15
C GLY A 174 -7.64 25.02 -6.64
N ARG A 175 -8.53 25.66 -7.43
CA ARG A 175 -8.68 25.44 -8.89
C ARG A 175 -7.38 25.62 -9.70
N ALA A 176 -6.36 26.23 -9.13
CA ALA A 176 -5.05 26.44 -9.76
C ALA A 176 -4.14 25.20 -9.75
N HIS A 177 -4.54 24.13 -9.06
CA HIS A 177 -3.69 22.95 -8.81
C HIS A 177 -4.09 21.73 -9.68
N VAL A 178 -4.98 21.91 -10.64
CA VAL A 178 -5.43 20.86 -11.59
C VAL A 178 -4.75 21.01 -12.93
#